data_08427a850e23f5b33d5ca0d9fdea1fec
#
_entry.id   08427a850e23f5b33d5ca0d9fdea1fec
#
_cell.length_a   1.000
_cell.length_b   1.000
_cell.length_c   1.000
_cell.angle_alpha   90.00
_cell.angle_beta   90.00
_cell.angle_gamma   90.00
#
_symmetry.space_group_name_H-M   'P 1'
#
loop_
_entity.id
_entity.type
_entity.pdbx_description
1 polymer ?
#
loop_
_entity_poly.entity_id
_entity_poly.type
_entity_poly.pdbx_seq_one_letter_code
_entity_poly.pdbx_strand_id
1 'polypeptide(L)'
;AFLQPGDECLVFDPVDFLFRTSMSNAGATIKLFPSNLKEDRISLEGLENYITPKTKMIGFCNPHNPMGMLYTKEDLDYLLTLSEKYGFYIMNDEIWSDMIYPEAHFNSLLEFGPERNKRTLTVYGFSKTFGVAGLRIGCVYATNQENYDKLVEASMVDSTIGGINLLSQVAGIACLEKGFYRVDQFVQQITENRDYALQRIAAMPGIKCHKPQATFVIFPDITETGMDPVELVELLKTKYKLAIVPGGERFFGPGSEGHVRICLATSHEVLEEGLNRLEACLKDLMSAK
;
A
#
# COMPACT_ATOMS: atom_id res chain seq x y z
N ALA A 1 4.89 -20.64 -4.02
CA ALA A 1 4.27 -21.63 -3.14
C ALA A 1 2.83 -21.97 -3.53
N PHE A 2 1.98 -20.94 -3.83
CA PHE A 2 0.52 -21.11 -3.99
C PHE A 2 0.00 -20.91 -5.41
N LEU A 3 0.82 -20.42 -6.33
CA LEU A 3 0.46 -20.14 -7.70
C LEU A 3 1.23 -21.03 -8.67
N GLN A 4 0.58 -21.34 -9.79
CA GLN A 4 1.17 -22.06 -10.92
C GLN A 4 0.93 -21.29 -12.22
N PRO A 5 1.72 -21.52 -13.28
CA PRO A 5 1.46 -20.95 -14.59
C PRO A 5 0.04 -21.27 -15.08
N GLY A 6 -0.69 -20.23 -15.49
CA GLY A 6 -2.07 -20.33 -15.94
C GLY A 6 -3.14 -20.06 -14.88
N ASP A 7 -2.76 -19.94 -13.60
CA ASP A 7 -3.66 -19.43 -12.56
C ASP A 7 -4.03 -17.96 -12.85
N GLU A 8 -5.19 -17.55 -12.34
CA GLU A 8 -5.66 -16.16 -12.40
C GLU A 8 -5.57 -15.53 -11.02
N CYS A 9 -5.06 -14.28 -10.97
CA CYS A 9 -5.01 -13.48 -9.76
C CYS A 9 -5.77 -12.18 -9.94
N LEU A 10 -6.55 -11.79 -8.93
CA LEU A 10 -7.14 -10.47 -8.83
C LEU A 10 -6.20 -9.53 -8.06
N VAL A 11 -5.98 -8.36 -8.60
CA VAL A 11 -5.19 -7.29 -7.99
C VAL A 11 -5.99 -6.01 -8.04
N PHE A 12 -6.01 -5.28 -6.95
CA PHE A 12 -6.67 -3.99 -6.88
C PHE A 12 -5.96 -2.96 -7.75
N ASP A 13 -6.70 -2.01 -8.30
CA ASP A 13 -6.17 -0.96 -9.16
C ASP A 13 -6.82 0.39 -8.81
N PRO A 14 -6.05 1.36 -8.34
CA PRO A 14 -4.59 1.32 -8.13
C PRO A 14 -4.16 0.54 -6.90
N VAL A 15 -2.97 -0.08 -6.96
CA VAL A 15 -2.25 -0.64 -5.80
C VAL A 15 -0.75 -0.71 -6.14
N ASP A 16 0.10 -0.87 -5.14
CA ASP A 16 1.55 -1.02 -5.32
C ASP A 16 1.90 -2.10 -6.36
N PHE A 17 2.81 -1.78 -7.27
CA PHE A 17 3.19 -2.66 -8.39
C PHE A 17 3.69 -4.03 -7.97
N LEU A 18 4.15 -4.20 -6.73
CA LEU A 18 4.69 -5.46 -6.23
C LEU A 18 3.67 -6.60 -6.27
N PHE A 19 2.38 -6.31 -6.07
CA PHE A 19 1.33 -7.32 -6.22
C PHE A 19 1.32 -7.91 -7.64
N ARG A 20 1.25 -7.06 -8.65
CA ARG A 20 1.24 -7.49 -10.05
C ARG A 20 2.53 -8.21 -10.42
N THR A 21 3.67 -7.64 -10.03
CA THR A 21 4.99 -8.20 -10.35
C THR A 21 5.19 -9.57 -9.71
N SER A 22 4.88 -9.74 -8.44
CA SER A 22 5.07 -11.02 -7.75
C SER A 22 4.21 -12.14 -8.31
N MET A 23 2.94 -11.84 -8.60
CA MET A 23 2.00 -12.83 -9.15
C MET A 23 2.32 -13.16 -10.62
N SER A 24 2.68 -12.15 -11.43
CA SER A 24 3.11 -12.39 -12.82
C SER A 24 4.41 -13.20 -12.90
N ASN A 25 5.35 -12.97 -11.99
CA ASN A 25 6.59 -13.76 -11.93
C ASN A 25 6.32 -15.23 -11.54
N ALA A 26 5.22 -15.51 -10.85
CA ALA A 26 4.75 -16.87 -10.60
C ALA A 26 4.02 -17.51 -11.80
N GLY A 27 3.88 -16.78 -12.91
CA GLY A 27 3.21 -17.24 -14.13
C GLY A 27 1.69 -17.06 -14.12
N ALA A 28 1.13 -16.31 -13.17
CA ALA A 28 -0.28 -16.05 -13.11
C ALA A 28 -0.73 -14.93 -14.08
N THR A 29 -1.95 -15.04 -14.58
CA THR A 29 -2.63 -13.97 -15.31
C THR A 29 -3.26 -12.98 -14.34
N ILE A 30 -2.98 -11.69 -14.51
CA ILE A 30 -3.50 -10.64 -13.66
C ILE A 30 -4.82 -10.10 -14.19
N LYS A 31 -5.83 -10.02 -13.33
CA LYS A 31 -7.05 -9.24 -13.53
C LYS A 31 -7.07 -8.09 -12.53
N LEU A 32 -7.52 -6.93 -12.99
CA LEU A 32 -7.61 -5.73 -12.18
C LEU A 32 -9.03 -5.53 -11.67
N PHE A 33 -9.14 -5.23 -10.37
CA PHE A 33 -10.37 -4.78 -9.72
C PHE A 33 -10.24 -3.29 -9.39
N PRO A 34 -11.14 -2.41 -9.90
CA PRO A 34 -11.01 -0.98 -9.68
C PRO A 34 -11.25 -0.61 -8.21
N SER A 35 -10.23 0.00 -7.58
CA SER A 35 -10.27 0.50 -6.19
C SER A 35 -10.64 1.97 -6.18
N ASN A 36 -11.88 2.29 -6.49
CA ASN A 36 -12.33 3.68 -6.52
C ASN A 36 -12.74 4.15 -5.13
N LEU A 37 -12.41 5.41 -4.81
CA LEU A 37 -12.98 6.10 -3.67
C LEU A 37 -14.44 6.49 -4.00
N LYS A 38 -15.36 6.05 -3.14
CA LYS A 38 -16.75 6.49 -3.14
C LYS A 38 -17.02 7.16 -1.79
N GLU A 39 -17.43 8.42 -1.78
CA GLU A 39 -17.73 9.16 -0.54
C GLU A 39 -16.57 9.06 0.49
N ASP A 40 -15.34 9.28 0.03
CA ASP A 40 -14.12 9.15 0.83
C ASP A 40 -13.90 7.76 1.47
N ARG A 41 -14.46 6.71 0.86
CA ARG A 41 -14.28 5.31 1.27
C ARG A 41 -13.76 4.45 0.13
N ILE A 42 -12.92 3.50 0.48
CA ILE A 42 -12.61 2.34 -0.38
C ILE A 42 -13.59 1.21 -0.05
N SER A 43 -14.01 0.42 -1.03
CA SER A 43 -15.03 -0.62 -0.86
C SER A 43 -14.73 -1.85 -1.72
N LEU A 44 -15.18 -3.01 -1.27
CA LEU A 44 -15.15 -4.28 -2.01
C LEU A 44 -16.43 -4.55 -2.79
N GLU A 45 -17.34 -3.57 -2.90
CA GLU A 45 -18.57 -3.72 -3.63
C GLU A 45 -18.33 -4.14 -5.08
N GLY A 46 -18.98 -5.23 -5.50
CA GLY A 46 -18.85 -5.78 -6.86
C GLY A 46 -17.62 -6.67 -7.08
N LEU A 47 -16.77 -6.90 -6.08
CA LEU A 47 -15.59 -7.78 -6.21
C LEU A 47 -15.95 -9.17 -6.71
N GLU A 48 -17.06 -9.71 -6.25
CA GLU A 48 -17.56 -11.05 -6.66
C GLU A 48 -17.72 -11.21 -8.17
N ASN A 49 -18.09 -10.15 -8.90
CA ASN A 49 -18.26 -10.18 -10.34
C ASN A 49 -16.94 -10.38 -11.12
N TYR A 50 -15.81 -10.18 -10.48
CA TYR A 50 -14.47 -10.36 -11.07
C TYR A 50 -13.89 -11.75 -10.79
N ILE A 51 -14.49 -12.51 -9.88
CA ILE A 51 -14.03 -13.85 -9.51
C ILE A 51 -14.47 -14.86 -10.58
N THR A 52 -13.54 -15.71 -11.01
CA THR A 52 -13.79 -16.79 -11.96
C THR A 52 -13.38 -18.15 -11.38
N PRO A 53 -13.76 -19.28 -12.00
CA PRO A 53 -13.26 -20.59 -11.57
C PRO A 53 -11.73 -20.75 -11.62
N LYS A 54 -11.03 -19.85 -12.32
CA LYS A 54 -9.55 -19.81 -12.40
C LYS A 54 -8.90 -18.90 -11.35
N THR A 55 -9.70 -18.09 -10.66
CA THR A 55 -9.17 -17.16 -9.63
C THR A 55 -8.57 -17.97 -8.50
N LYS A 56 -7.24 -17.89 -8.35
CA LYS A 56 -6.47 -18.65 -7.36
C LYS A 56 -6.02 -17.80 -6.18
N MET A 57 -5.80 -16.51 -6.41
CA MET A 57 -5.34 -15.60 -5.37
C MET A 57 -5.87 -14.18 -5.59
N ILE A 58 -6.13 -13.49 -4.49
CA ILE A 58 -6.40 -12.05 -4.47
C ILE A 58 -5.26 -11.35 -3.71
N GLY A 59 -4.65 -10.34 -4.34
CA GLY A 59 -3.70 -9.44 -3.68
C GLY A 59 -4.46 -8.31 -2.97
N PHE A 60 -4.40 -8.29 -1.65
CA PHE A 60 -5.13 -7.37 -0.80
C PHE A 60 -4.18 -6.54 0.05
N CYS A 61 -4.34 -5.22 0.06
CA CYS A 61 -3.49 -4.26 0.77
C CYS A 61 -4.32 -3.47 1.77
N ASN A 62 -4.10 -3.67 3.06
CA ASN A 62 -4.80 -2.97 4.13
C ASN A 62 -3.86 -2.67 5.30
N PRO A 63 -3.49 -1.42 5.56
CA PRO A 63 -3.90 -0.17 4.90
C PRO A 63 -3.50 -0.07 3.43
N HIS A 64 -4.36 0.57 2.64
CA HIS A 64 -4.22 0.59 1.19
C HIS A 64 -3.16 1.60 0.71
N ASN A 65 -2.17 1.15 -0.04
CA ASN A 65 -1.18 1.99 -0.73
C ASN A 65 -1.46 1.96 -2.26
N PRO A 66 -1.71 3.12 -2.90
CA PRO A 66 -1.29 4.46 -2.49
C PRO A 66 -2.35 5.33 -1.78
N MET A 67 -3.60 4.89 -1.66
CA MET A 67 -4.70 5.76 -1.22
C MET A 67 -4.67 6.10 0.28
N GLY A 68 -3.97 5.33 1.12
CA GLY A 68 -3.96 5.55 2.57
C GLY A 68 -5.29 5.26 3.25
N MET A 69 -6.16 4.45 2.64
CA MET A 69 -7.49 4.14 3.14
C MET A 69 -7.53 2.79 3.87
N LEU A 70 -8.54 2.62 4.71
CA LEU A 70 -8.79 1.40 5.48
C LEU A 70 -10.10 0.75 5.02
N TYR A 71 -10.11 -0.58 5.03
CA TYR A 71 -11.34 -1.35 4.84
C TYR A 71 -12.07 -1.53 6.17
N THR A 72 -13.40 -1.55 6.11
CA THR A 72 -14.23 -1.82 7.27
C THR A 72 -14.18 -3.28 7.68
N LYS A 73 -14.63 -3.59 8.88
CA LYS A 73 -14.73 -4.99 9.33
C LYS A 73 -15.69 -5.80 8.47
N GLU A 74 -16.74 -5.17 7.96
CA GLU A 74 -17.71 -5.76 7.06
C GLU A 74 -17.10 -6.09 5.69
N ASP A 75 -16.24 -5.20 5.15
CA ASP A 75 -15.48 -5.47 3.91
C ASP A 75 -14.56 -6.69 4.10
N LEU A 76 -13.86 -6.77 5.24
CA LEU A 76 -12.96 -7.89 5.54
C LEU A 76 -13.73 -9.22 5.70
N ASP A 77 -14.86 -9.21 6.39
CA ASP A 77 -15.73 -10.39 6.53
C ASP A 77 -16.27 -10.85 5.16
N TYR A 78 -16.65 -9.90 4.32
CA TYR A 78 -17.08 -10.18 2.95
C TYR A 78 -15.97 -10.82 2.12
N LEU A 79 -14.73 -10.30 2.18
CA LEU A 79 -13.58 -10.88 1.47
C LEU A 79 -13.31 -12.32 1.92
N LEU A 80 -13.34 -12.58 3.23
CA LEU A 80 -13.17 -13.93 3.78
C LEU A 80 -14.30 -14.87 3.33
N THR A 81 -15.54 -14.39 3.31
CA THR A 81 -16.71 -15.16 2.83
C THR A 81 -16.55 -15.55 1.36
N LEU A 82 -16.07 -14.63 0.51
CA LEU A 82 -15.76 -14.94 -0.89
C LEU A 82 -14.61 -15.95 -1.01
N SER A 83 -13.57 -15.84 -0.19
CA SER A 83 -12.48 -16.81 -0.16
C SER A 83 -12.95 -18.22 0.24
N GLU A 84 -13.83 -18.31 1.21
CA GLU A 84 -14.46 -19.59 1.60
C GLU A 84 -15.31 -20.17 0.47
N LYS A 85 -16.13 -19.33 -0.17
CA LYS A 85 -17.06 -19.73 -1.24
C LYS A 85 -16.35 -20.21 -2.51
N TYR A 86 -15.30 -19.50 -2.92
CA TYR A 86 -14.63 -19.73 -4.21
C TYR A 86 -13.29 -20.46 -4.09
N GLY A 87 -12.75 -20.58 -2.90
CA GLY A 87 -11.53 -21.35 -2.63
C GLY A 87 -10.22 -20.67 -3.00
N PHE A 88 -10.20 -19.37 -3.26
CA PHE A 88 -8.99 -18.61 -3.56
C PHE A 88 -8.21 -18.26 -2.28
N TYR A 89 -6.90 -18.03 -2.44
CA TYR A 89 -6.04 -17.51 -1.39
C TYR A 89 -6.07 -15.98 -1.34
N ILE A 90 -5.83 -15.40 -0.16
CA ILE A 90 -5.67 -13.98 0.04
C ILE A 90 -4.21 -13.72 0.40
N MET A 91 -3.47 -12.98 -0.45
CA MET A 91 -2.19 -12.40 -0.09
C MET A 91 -2.47 -11.04 0.56
N ASN A 92 -2.51 -11.03 1.89
CA ASN A 92 -2.89 -9.87 2.70
C ASN A 92 -1.63 -9.10 3.12
N ASP A 93 -1.45 -7.91 2.60
CA ASP A 93 -0.33 -7.03 2.94
C ASP A 93 -0.76 -6.02 4.01
N GLU A 94 -0.29 -6.24 5.24
CA GLU A 94 -0.49 -5.36 6.41
C GLU A 94 0.79 -4.60 6.80
N ILE A 95 1.71 -4.38 5.86
CA ILE A 95 2.99 -3.71 6.14
C ILE A 95 2.82 -2.27 6.67
N TRP A 96 1.64 -1.68 6.52
CA TRP A 96 1.29 -0.34 6.98
C TRP A 96 0.44 -0.32 8.26
N SER A 97 0.18 -1.46 8.88
CA SER A 97 -0.77 -1.62 10.00
C SER A 97 -0.47 -0.78 11.24
N ASP A 98 0.78 -0.34 11.43
CA ASP A 98 1.17 0.54 12.54
C ASP A 98 1.15 2.04 12.17
N MET A 99 0.87 2.38 10.91
CA MET A 99 0.83 3.75 10.40
C MET A 99 -0.61 4.25 10.28
N ILE A 100 -1.33 4.28 11.39
CA ILE A 100 -2.76 4.63 11.47
C ILE A 100 -2.90 5.99 12.10
N TYR A 101 -3.66 6.88 11.48
CA TYR A 101 -3.94 8.19 12.03
C TYR A 101 -4.90 8.12 13.23
N PRO A 102 -4.77 9.03 14.23
CA PRO A 102 -5.49 8.91 15.51
C PRO A 102 -7.00 8.83 15.43
N GLU A 103 -7.60 9.41 14.38
CA GLU A 103 -9.05 9.39 14.14
C GLU A 103 -9.57 8.14 13.44
N ALA A 104 -8.68 7.23 13.00
CA ALA A 104 -9.03 6.04 12.24
C ALA A 104 -8.83 4.76 13.06
N HIS A 105 -9.47 3.69 12.64
CA HIS A 105 -9.35 2.37 13.26
C HIS A 105 -9.01 1.31 12.22
N PHE A 106 -7.89 0.62 12.44
CA PHE A 106 -7.44 -0.49 11.61
C PHE A 106 -8.07 -1.79 12.10
N ASN A 107 -8.57 -2.59 11.16
CA ASN A 107 -9.02 -3.95 11.39
C ASN A 107 -8.10 -4.90 10.63
N SER A 108 -7.55 -5.91 11.29
CA SER A 108 -6.75 -6.95 10.66
C SER A 108 -7.62 -8.14 10.22
N LEU A 109 -7.29 -8.77 9.10
CA LEU A 109 -7.90 -10.07 8.75
C LEU A 109 -7.62 -11.14 9.82
N LEU A 110 -6.50 -11.05 10.53
CA LEU A 110 -6.14 -12.01 11.58
C LEU A 110 -7.12 -12.00 12.78
N GLU A 111 -7.87 -10.92 13.01
CA GLU A 111 -8.87 -10.80 14.06
C GLU A 111 -10.06 -11.77 13.91
N PHE A 112 -10.30 -12.24 12.68
CA PHE A 112 -11.38 -13.21 12.40
C PHE A 112 -11.02 -14.64 12.80
N GLY A 113 -9.83 -14.86 13.34
CA GLY A 113 -9.36 -16.16 13.85
C GLY A 113 -8.88 -17.13 12.77
N PRO A 114 -8.25 -18.23 13.19
CA PRO A 114 -7.54 -19.16 12.28
C PRO A 114 -8.48 -19.88 11.32
N GLU A 115 -9.70 -20.21 11.75
CA GLU A 115 -10.65 -20.95 10.92
C GLU A 115 -11.09 -20.16 9.68
N ARG A 116 -11.37 -18.86 9.85
CA ARG A 116 -11.72 -17.95 8.74
C ARG A 116 -10.50 -17.65 7.86
N ASN A 117 -9.32 -17.64 8.43
CA ASN A 117 -8.06 -17.30 7.76
C ASN A 117 -7.30 -18.49 7.16
N LYS A 118 -7.95 -19.63 6.94
CA LYS A 118 -7.30 -20.83 6.38
C LYS A 118 -6.60 -20.62 5.05
N ARG A 119 -7.05 -19.65 4.26
CA ARG A 119 -6.46 -19.28 2.96
C ARG A 119 -5.86 -17.88 2.94
N THR A 120 -5.64 -17.27 4.10
CA THR A 120 -5.00 -15.97 4.21
C THR A 120 -3.52 -16.12 4.54
N LEU A 121 -2.68 -15.41 3.79
CA LEU A 121 -1.25 -15.31 3.98
C LEU A 121 -0.96 -13.84 4.28
N THR A 122 -0.79 -13.50 5.56
CA THR A 122 -0.61 -12.12 5.99
C THR A 122 0.86 -11.75 6.02
N VAL A 123 1.22 -10.68 5.33
CA VAL A 123 2.58 -10.12 5.28
C VAL A 123 2.66 -8.92 6.21
N TYR A 124 3.65 -8.93 7.09
CA TYR A 124 4.04 -7.79 7.93
C TYR A 124 5.51 -7.47 7.70
N GLY A 125 5.86 -6.19 7.75
CA GLY A 125 7.23 -5.77 7.52
C GLY A 125 7.68 -4.64 8.44
N PHE A 126 8.90 -4.75 8.94
CA PHE A 126 9.52 -3.76 9.83
C PHE A 126 9.89 -2.45 9.12
N SER A 127 9.89 -2.47 7.79
CA SER A 127 10.39 -1.39 6.94
C SER A 127 9.66 -0.07 7.15
N LYS A 128 8.33 -0.10 7.29
CA LYS A 128 7.50 1.10 7.40
C LYS A 128 7.34 1.53 8.85
N THR A 129 7.07 0.58 9.73
CA THR A 129 6.87 0.80 11.16
C THR A 129 8.12 1.37 11.83
N PHE A 130 9.28 0.78 11.55
CA PHE A 130 10.52 1.12 12.27
C PHE A 130 11.59 1.80 11.39
N GLY A 131 11.32 2.06 10.11
CA GLY A 131 12.26 2.72 9.22
C GLY A 131 13.48 1.88 8.82
N VAL A 132 13.42 0.57 8.98
CA VAL A 132 14.57 -0.35 8.81
C VAL A 132 14.53 -1.14 7.49
N ALA A 133 14.04 -0.53 6.42
CA ALA A 133 13.92 -1.16 5.10
C ALA A 133 15.22 -1.80 4.58
N GLY A 134 16.37 -1.21 4.91
CA GLY A 134 17.69 -1.73 4.53
C GLY A 134 18.05 -3.07 5.16
N LEU A 135 17.42 -3.44 6.27
CA LEU A 135 17.66 -4.72 6.95
C LEU A 135 16.94 -5.90 6.31
N ARG A 136 16.03 -5.66 5.38
CA ARG A 136 15.34 -6.69 4.60
C ARG A 136 14.67 -7.77 5.45
N ILE A 137 13.96 -7.37 6.51
CA ILE A 137 13.25 -8.26 7.43
C ILE A 137 11.74 -8.03 7.35
N GLY A 138 10.99 -9.11 7.34
CA GLY A 138 9.53 -9.16 7.39
C GLY A 138 9.06 -10.53 7.84
N CYS A 139 7.77 -10.64 8.07
CA CYS A 139 7.12 -11.88 8.49
C CYS A 139 5.98 -12.23 7.52
N VAL A 140 5.75 -13.51 7.31
CA VAL A 140 4.54 -14.02 6.68
C VAL A 140 3.84 -14.93 7.68
N TYR A 141 2.59 -14.64 7.99
CA TYR A 141 1.78 -15.42 8.89
C TYR A 141 0.88 -16.38 8.10
N ALA A 142 0.90 -17.65 8.47
CA ALA A 142 -0.04 -18.66 8.03
C ALA A 142 -0.76 -19.25 9.26
N THR A 143 -2.06 -19.46 9.16
CA THR A 143 -2.89 -19.89 10.30
C THR A 143 -2.99 -21.42 10.41
N ASN A 144 -2.37 -22.16 9.49
CA ASN A 144 -2.36 -23.63 9.50
C ASN A 144 -1.01 -24.17 9.04
N GLN A 145 -0.72 -25.41 9.48
CA GLN A 145 0.56 -26.07 9.24
C GLN A 145 0.83 -26.31 7.76
N GLU A 146 -0.17 -26.69 6.97
CA GLU A 146 0.00 -26.95 5.53
C GLU A 146 0.52 -25.72 4.78
N ASN A 147 -0.07 -24.54 5.02
CA ASN A 147 0.39 -23.30 4.40
C ASN A 147 1.77 -22.87 4.92
N TYR A 148 2.02 -23.07 6.21
CA TYR A 148 3.34 -22.80 6.79
C TYR A 148 4.43 -23.64 6.12
N ASP A 149 4.22 -24.95 5.99
CA ASP A 149 5.20 -25.86 5.37
C ASP A 149 5.48 -25.48 3.91
N LYS A 150 4.43 -25.14 3.13
CA LYS A 150 4.58 -24.64 1.76
C LYS A 150 5.40 -23.35 1.68
N LEU A 151 5.21 -22.43 2.65
CA LEU A 151 5.97 -21.19 2.71
C LEU A 151 7.45 -21.44 3.03
N VAL A 152 7.73 -22.29 4.01
CA VAL A 152 9.09 -22.66 4.42
C VAL A 152 9.82 -23.33 3.26
N GLU A 153 9.21 -24.32 2.62
CA GLU A 153 9.78 -25.03 1.47
C GLU A 153 10.10 -24.04 0.31
N ALA A 154 9.13 -23.20 -0.08
CA ALA A 154 9.30 -22.30 -1.22
C ALA A 154 10.27 -21.15 -0.93
N SER A 155 10.33 -20.65 0.30
CA SER A 155 11.23 -19.56 0.70
C SER A 155 12.63 -20.01 1.06
N MET A 156 12.82 -21.31 1.36
CA MET A 156 14.07 -21.87 1.86
C MET A 156 14.60 -21.13 3.11
N VAL A 157 13.69 -20.58 3.93
CA VAL A 157 14.02 -19.70 5.07
C VAL A 157 14.78 -20.44 6.18
N ASP A 158 14.66 -21.75 6.25
CA ASP A 158 15.38 -22.66 7.16
C ASP A 158 16.76 -23.09 6.63
N SER A 159 17.12 -22.64 5.43
CA SER A 159 18.40 -22.94 4.78
C SER A 159 19.35 -21.73 4.82
N THR A 160 20.62 -21.98 4.50
CA THR A 160 21.62 -20.90 4.37
C THR A 160 21.35 -19.93 3.20
N ILE A 161 20.49 -20.30 2.26
CA ILE A 161 20.13 -19.50 1.08
C ILE A 161 19.03 -18.50 1.45
N GLY A 162 17.96 -18.94 2.14
CA GLY A 162 16.80 -18.12 2.49
C GLY A 162 16.83 -17.51 3.90
N GLY A 163 17.81 -17.91 4.73
CA GLY A 163 17.90 -17.50 6.14
C GLY A 163 18.13 -15.99 6.32
N ILE A 164 17.48 -15.42 7.34
CA ILE A 164 17.64 -14.02 7.71
C ILE A 164 19.00 -13.84 8.41
N ASN A 165 19.74 -12.80 8.03
CA ASN A 165 21.03 -12.49 8.67
C ASN A 165 20.85 -12.09 10.15
N LEU A 166 21.89 -12.35 10.96
CA LEU A 166 21.87 -12.14 12.41
C LEU A 166 21.55 -10.69 12.81
N LEU A 167 22.10 -9.70 12.11
CA LEU A 167 21.86 -8.29 12.43
C LEU A 167 20.39 -7.92 12.26
N SER A 168 19.74 -8.40 11.22
CA SER A 168 18.31 -8.19 11.00
C SER A 168 17.46 -8.86 12.07
N GLN A 169 17.83 -10.06 12.52
CA GLN A 169 17.12 -10.74 13.61
C GLN A 169 17.23 -9.95 14.93
N VAL A 170 18.44 -9.54 15.32
CA VAL A 170 18.66 -8.73 16.53
C VAL A 170 17.90 -7.41 16.45
N ALA A 171 17.95 -6.73 15.30
CA ALA A 171 17.22 -5.50 15.09
C ALA A 171 15.69 -5.71 15.15
N GLY A 172 15.17 -6.79 14.57
CA GLY A 172 13.75 -7.13 14.64
C GLY A 172 13.27 -7.32 16.07
N ILE A 173 14.04 -8.06 16.88
CA ILE A 173 13.75 -8.24 18.31
C ILE A 173 13.73 -6.89 19.03
N ALA A 174 14.76 -6.06 18.82
CA ALA A 174 14.85 -4.74 19.44
C ALA A 174 13.68 -3.82 19.01
N CYS A 175 13.25 -3.88 17.75
CA CYS A 175 12.10 -3.15 17.25
C CYS A 175 10.82 -3.54 18.00
N LEU A 176 10.54 -4.85 18.13
CA LEU A 176 9.34 -5.34 18.78
C LEU A 176 9.33 -5.09 20.29
N GLU A 177 10.47 -5.26 20.96
CA GLU A 177 10.56 -5.09 22.41
C GLU A 177 10.62 -3.63 22.86
N LYS A 178 11.25 -2.77 22.05
CA LYS A 178 11.64 -1.41 22.50
C LYS A 178 11.34 -0.30 21.49
N GLY A 179 10.77 -0.61 20.33
CA GLY A 179 10.65 0.36 19.23
C GLY A 179 9.34 1.14 19.19
N PHE A 180 8.26 0.66 19.80
CA PHE A 180 6.92 1.22 19.59
C PHE A 180 6.76 2.67 20.08
N TYR A 181 7.46 3.10 21.10
CA TYR A 181 7.45 4.52 21.49
C TYR A 181 7.88 5.47 20.37
N ARG A 182 8.77 5.00 19.49
CA ARG A 182 9.20 5.76 18.29
C ARG A 182 8.12 5.76 17.22
N VAL A 183 7.36 4.68 17.13
CA VAL A 183 6.20 4.58 16.21
C VAL A 183 5.16 5.63 16.61
N ASP A 184 4.82 5.73 17.90
CA ASP A 184 3.86 6.72 18.40
C ASP A 184 4.30 8.16 18.09
N GLN A 185 5.57 8.49 18.34
CA GLN A 185 6.14 9.80 18.00
C GLN A 185 6.12 10.06 16.49
N PHE A 186 6.39 9.04 15.69
CA PHE A 186 6.39 9.16 14.25
C PHE A 186 4.98 9.33 13.70
N VAL A 187 4.00 8.59 14.21
CA VAL A 187 2.58 8.76 13.86
C VAL A 187 2.10 10.17 14.18
N GLN A 188 2.49 10.73 15.33
CA GLN A 188 2.19 12.13 15.64
C GLN A 188 2.78 13.08 14.59
N GLN A 189 4.06 12.94 14.26
CA GLN A 189 4.73 13.78 13.26
C GLN A 189 4.08 13.68 11.88
N ILE A 190 3.78 12.47 11.40
CA ILE A 190 3.13 12.31 10.09
C ILE A 190 1.68 12.80 10.09
N THR A 191 1.00 12.82 11.23
CA THR A 191 -0.33 13.41 11.39
C THR A 191 -0.27 14.93 11.17
N GLU A 192 0.66 15.61 11.82
CA GLU A 192 0.90 17.04 11.66
C GLU A 192 1.28 17.38 10.22
N ASN A 193 2.18 16.59 9.62
CA ASN A 193 2.60 16.74 8.23
C ASN A 193 1.44 16.52 7.25
N ARG A 194 0.57 15.52 7.49
CA ARG A 194 -0.62 15.26 6.67
C ARG A 194 -1.55 16.46 6.68
N ASP A 195 -1.93 16.91 7.86
CA ASP A 195 -2.92 17.97 8.01
C ASP A 195 -2.40 19.30 7.41
N TYR A 196 -1.11 19.59 7.60
CA TYR A 196 -0.44 20.71 6.92
C TYR A 196 -0.45 20.56 5.40
N ALA A 197 -0.06 19.40 4.87
CA ALA A 197 -0.02 19.16 3.44
C ALA A 197 -1.40 19.26 2.79
N LEU A 198 -2.44 18.70 3.41
CA LEU A 198 -3.82 18.78 2.93
C LEU A 198 -4.33 20.22 2.91
N GLN A 199 -4.06 21.00 3.97
CA GLN A 199 -4.41 22.41 4.01
C GLN A 199 -3.74 23.20 2.88
N ARG A 200 -2.44 22.95 2.62
CA ARG A 200 -1.69 23.60 1.53
C ARG A 200 -2.23 23.20 0.16
N ILE A 201 -2.47 21.91 -0.06
CA ILE A 201 -2.98 21.38 -1.34
C ILE A 201 -4.37 21.94 -1.65
N ALA A 202 -5.25 22.08 -0.67
CA ALA A 202 -6.59 22.64 -0.86
C ALA A 202 -6.57 24.09 -1.38
N ALA A 203 -5.47 24.83 -1.19
CA ALA A 203 -5.28 26.18 -1.69
C ALA A 203 -4.53 26.26 -3.04
N MET A 204 -4.02 25.14 -3.55
CA MET A 204 -3.27 25.08 -4.81
C MET A 204 -4.20 24.86 -6.00
N PRO A 205 -3.93 25.48 -7.16
CA PRO A 205 -4.73 25.28 -8.36
C PRO A 205 -4.43 23.91 -9.01
N GLY A 206 -5.44 23.25 -9.55
CA GLY A 206 -5.31 22.07 -10.40
C GLY A 206 -4.97 20.78 -9.67
N ILE A 207 -5.04 20.75 -8.35
CA ILE A 207 -4.75 19.56 -7.54
C ILE A 207 -5.78 19.40 -6.42
N LYS A 208 -6.15 18.15 -6.12
CA LYS A 208 -7.06 17.79 -5.04
C LYS A 208 -6.52 16.55 -4.31
N CYS A 209 -6.82 16.42 -3.04
CA CYS A 209 -6.41 15.25 -2.27
C CYS A 209 -7.47 14.88 -1.24
N HIS A 210 -7.87 13.60 -1.19
CA HIS A 210 -8.67 13.08 -0.09
C HIS A 210 -7.83 12.97 1.18
N LYS A 211 -8.48 12.93 2.34
CA LYS A 211 -7.81 12.74 3.63
C LYS A 211 -7.55 11.25 3.87
N PRO A 212 -6.27 10.80 3.91
CA PRO A 212 -5.98 9.40 4.21
C PRO A 212 -6.24 9.08 5.69
N GLN A 213 -6.58 7.81 5.94
CA GLN A 213 -6.81 7.23 7.27
C GLN A 213 -5.56 6.55 7.83
N ALA A 214 -4.59 6.24 6.98
CA ALA A 214 -3.39 5.50 7.32
C ALA A 214 -2.24 5.82 6.36
N THR A 215 -1.09 5.24 6.60
CA THR A 215 0.17 5.36 5.86
C THR A 215 0.86 6.72 6.07
N PHE A 216 2.04 6.89 5.54
CA PHE A 216 2.71 8.21 5.48
C PHE A 216 2.83 8.72 4.04
N VAL A 217 1.83 8.40 3.21
CA VAL A 217 1.72 8.92 1.84
C VAL A 217 0.34 9.52 1.61
N ILE A 218 0.29 10.52 0.74
CA ILE A 218 -0.96 11.05 0.18
C ILE A 218 -0.95 10.84 -1.33
N PHE A 219 -2.15 10.79 -1.92
CA PHE A 219 -2.35 10.45 -3.32
C PHE A 219 -3.21 11.49 -4.05
N PRO A 220 -2.65 12.70 -4.29
CA PRO A 220 -3.37 13.78 -4.95
C PRO A 220 -3.75 13.48 -6.39
N ASP A 221 -4.97 13.91 -6.75
CA ASP A 221 -5.49 14.00 -8.11
C ASP A 221 -5.00 15.30 -8.75
N ILE A 222 -4.38 15.19 -9.92
CA ILE A 222 -3.82 16.28 -10.72
C ILE A 222 -4.51 16.41 -12.08
N THR A 223 -5.63 15.75 -12.30
CA THR A 223 -6.34 15.72 -13.60
C THR A 223 -6.69 17.11 -14.12
N GLU A 224 -6.99 18.06 -13.24
CA GLU A 224 -7.30 19.45 -13.61
C GLU A 224 -6.09 20.19 -14.20
N THR A 225 -4.85 19.69 -13.95
CA THR A 225 -3.65 20.26 -14.58
C THR A 225 -3.60 19.96 -16.08
N GLY A 226 -4.28 18.90 -16.53
CA GLY A 226 -4.23 18.40 -17.90
C GLY A 226 -2.88 17.79 -18.28
N MET A 227 -1.98 17.58 -17.32
CA MET A 227 -0.68 16.94 -17.56
C MET A 227 -0.73 15.47 -17.23
N ASP A 228 0.03 14.69 -17.98
CA ASP A 228 0.36 13.30 -17.61
C ASP A 228 1.19 13.28 -16.31
N PRO A 229 0.95 12.37 -15.37
CA PRO A 229 1.68 12.30 -14.10
C PRO A 229 3.19 12.13 -14.25
N VAL A 230 3.66 11.39 -15.26
CA VAL A 230 5.09 11.17 -15.50
C VAL A 230 5.74 12.45 -16.02
N GLU A 231 5.05 13.18 -16.93
CA GLU A 231 5.51 14.46 -17.45
C GLU A 231 5.55 15.52 -16.34
N LEU A 232 4.53 15.59 -15.49
CA LEU A 232 4.52 16.51 -14.35
C LEU A 232 5.68 16.22 -13.39
N VAL A 233 5.90 14.96 -13.04
CA VAL A 233 6.99 14.56 -12.12
C VAL A 233 8.37 14.86 -12.73
N GLU A 234 8.56 14.67 -14.03
CA GLU A 234 9.82 15.03 -14.69
C GLU A 234 10.05 16.55 -14.72
N LEU A 235 8.99 17.33 -14.95
CA LEU A 235 9.04 18.79 -14.86
C LEU A 235 9.39 19.25 -13.43
N LEU A 236 8.72 18.69 -12.42
CA LEU A 236 8.99 18.97 -11.00
C LEU A 236 10.44 18.69 -10.65
N LYS A 237 10.95 17.53 -11.06
CA LYS A 237 12.33 17.10 -10.79
C LYS A 237 13.37 17.99 -11.50
N THR A 238 13.17 18.29 -12.76
CA THR A 238 14.16 19.01 -13.58
C THR A 238 14.17 20.50 -13.32
N LYS A 239 13.00 21.15 -13.31
CA LYS A 239 12.87 22.61 -13.14
C LYS A 239 12.74 23.03 -11.67
N TYR A 240 11.91 22.33 -10.89
CA TYR A 240 11.58 22.72 -9.51
C TYR A 240 12.36 21.94 -8.43
N LYS A 241 13.20 20.97 -8.83
CA LYS A 241 14.04 20.17 -7.92
C LYS A 241 13.23 19.42 -6.84
N LEU A 242 12.03 18.97 -7.21
CA LEU A 242 11.14 18.16 -6.36
C LEU A 242 10.95 16.79 -6.99
N ALA A 243 11.20 15.73 -6.22
CA ALA A 243 10.96 14.34 -6.62
C ALA A 243 9.76 13.78 -5.85
N ILE A 244 8.70 13.42 -6.56
CA ILE A 244 7.53 12.68 -6.07
C ILE A 244 7.31 11.46 -6.98
N VAL A 245 6.35 10.59 -6.65
CA VAL A 245 6.11 9.38 -7.44
C VAL A 245 4.92 9.60 -8.37
N PRO A 246 5.05 9.40 -9.69
CA PRO A 246 3.92 9.51 -10.59
C PRO A 246 2.96 8.32 -10.44
N GLY A 247 1.70 8.54 -10.75
CA GLY A 247 0.74 7.48 -11.04
C GLY A 247 1.04 6.82 -12.38
N GLY A 248 0.13 5.94 -12.83
CA GLY A 248 0.21 5.23 -14.09
C GLY A 248 0.60 3.76 -13.92
N GLU A 249 0.46 3.03 -15.01
CA GLU A 249 0.53 1.57 -15.05
C GLU A 249 1.80 0.99 -14.41
N ARG A 250 2.94 1.64 -14.62
CA ARG A 250 4.24 1.18 -14.11
C ARG A 250 4.30 1.13 -12.57
N PHE A 251 3.65 2.07 -11.88
CA PHE A 251 3.81 2.26 -10.43
C PHE A 251 2.65 1.67 -9.63
N PHE A 252 1.41 2.02 -10.00
CA PHE A 252 0.23 1.63 -9.20
C PHE A 252 -0.88 0.98 -10.04
N GLY A 253 -0.77 0.94 -11.35
CA GLY A 253 -1.77 0.45 -12.27
C GLY A 253 -2.45 1.57 -13.05
N PRO A 254 -3.20 1.24 -14.11
CA PRO A 254 -3.89 2.22 -14.95
C PRO A 254 -4.91 3.07 -14.19
N GLY A 255 -5.54 2.52 -13.13
CA GLY A 255 -6.44 3.29 -12.24
C GLY A 255 -5.77 4.42 -11.46
N SER A 256 -4.44 4.57 -11.57
CA SER A 256 -3.69 5.68 -10.96
C SER A 256 -3.35 6.81 -11.94
N GLU A 257 -3.80 6.74 -13.16
CA GLU A 257 -3.66 7.85 -14.12
C GLU A 257 -4.31 9.11 -13.55
N GLY A 258 -3.68 10.27 -13.80
CA GLY A 258 -4.12 11.55 -13.23
C GLY A 258 -3.76 11.76 -11.75
N HIS A 259 -2.95 10.89 -11.15
CA HIS A 259 -2.54 11.02 -9.75
C HIS A 259 -1.02 11.05 -9.58
N VAL A 260 -0.60 11.60 -8.43
CA VAL A 260 0.80 11.51 -7.96
C VAL A 260 0.81 11.08 -6.50
N ARG A 261 1.91 10.45 -6.03
CA ARG A 261 2.06 10.08 -4.63
C ARG A 261 3.15 10.91 -3.97
N ILE A 262 2.81 11.55 -2.85
CA ILE A 262 3.71 12.38 -2.04
C ILE A 262 3.97 11.66 -0.71
N CYS A 263 5.24 11.61 -0.30
CA CYS A 263 5.66 11.03 0.98
C CYS A 263 5.69 12.11 2.06
N LEU A 264 5.06 11.83 3.21
CA LEU A 264 4.98 12.70 4.38
C LEU A 264 6.04 12.37 5.46
N ALA A 265 6.78 11.27 5.29
CA ALA A 265 7.79 10.79 6.23
C ALA A 265 9.09 11.61 6.09
N THR A 266 9.02 12.88 6.44
CA THR A 266 10.13 13.84 6.37
C THR A 266 9.99 14.89 7.46
N SER A 267 11.00 15.75 7.65
CA SER A 267 10.85 16.89 8.56
C SER A 267 9.86 17.92 8.00
N HIS A 268 9.30 18.73 8.88
CA HIS A 268 8.33 19.76 8.49
C HIS A 268 8.93 20.76 7.47
N GLU A 269 10.17 21.17 7.67
CA GLU A 269 10.87 22.10 6.79
C GLU A 269 11.05 21.56 5.36
N VAL A 270 11.40 20.26 5.24
CA VAL A 270 11.55 19.62 3.94
C VAL A 270 10.18 19.46 3.26
N LEU A 271 9.13 19.14 4.01
CA LEU A 271 7.76 19.06 3.49
C LEU A 271 7.28 20.43 3.00
N GLU A 272 7.46 21.48 3.81
CA GLU A 272 7.08 22.85 3.46
C GLU A 272 7.77 23.31 2.16
N GLU A 273 9.10 23.12 2.07
CA GLU A 273 9.86 23.46 0.86
C GLU A 273 9.38 22.64 -0.35
N GLY A 274 9.09 21.36 -0.18
CA GLY A 274 8.54 20.51 -1.23
C GLY A 274 7.19 21.01 -1.73
N LEU A 275 6.30 21.39 -0.82
CA LEU A 275 5.00 21.96 -1.16
C LEU A 275 5.10 23.35 -1.81
N ASN A 276 6.06 24.20 -1.39
CA ASN A 276 6.32 25.48 -2.04
C ASN A 276 6.73 25.30 -3.51
N ARG A 277 7.58 24.32 -3.80
CA ARG A 277 8.02 23.98 -5.15
C ARG A 277 6.89 23.41 -6.00
N LEU A 278 6.04 22.56 -5.42
CA LEU A 278 4.84 22.04 -6.07
C LEU A 278 3.88 23.17 -6.44
N GLU A 279 3.60 24.06 -5.49
CA GLU A 279 2.72 25.20 -5.69
C GLU A 279 3.22 26.13 -6.78
N ALA A 280 4.53 26.43 -6.81
CA ALA A 280 5.14 27.25 -7.86
C ALA A 280 4.96 26.61 -9.24
N CYS A 281 5.19 25.29 -9.36
CA CYS A 281 4.97 24.57 -10.61
C CYS A 281 3.50 24.65 -11.06
N LEU A 282 2.56 24.38 -10.16
CA LEU A 282 1.13 24.39 -10.49
C LEU A 282 0.64 25.81 -10.90
N LYS A 283 1.11 26.85 -10.22
CA LYS A 283 0.81 28.24 -10.59
C LYS A 283 1.33 28.59 -11.99
N ASP A 284 2.59 28.21 -12.30
CA ASP A 284 3.16 28.44 -13.63
C ASP A 284 2.35 27.72 -14.73
N LEU A 285 1.96 26.46 -14.47
CA LEU A 285 1.18 25.65 -15.42
C LEU A 285 -0.22 26.23 -15.66
N MET A 286 -0.91 26.63 -14.60
CA MET A 286 -2.28 27.13 -14.70
C MET A 286 -2.35 28.57 -15.24
N SER A 287 -1.25 29.33 -15.13
CA SER A 287 -1.15 30.68 -15.72
C SER A 287 -0.81 30.65 -17.20
N ALA A 288 -0.31 29.51 -17.71
CA ALA A 288 0.05 29.34 -19.11
C ALA A 288 -1.12 28.81 -19.99
N LYS A 289 -2.25 28.46 -19.37
CA LYS A 289 -3.50 28.08 -20.01
C LYS A 289 -4.38 29.33 -20.25
#